data_64bf30c27dcb613a693b21fdfd59910a
#
_entry.id   64bf30c27dcb613a693b21fdfd59910a
#
_cell.length_a   1.000
_cell.length_b   1.000
_cell.length_c   1.000
_cell.angle_alpha   90.00
_cell.angle_beta   90.00
_cell.angle_gamma   90.00
#
_symmetry.space_group_name_H-M   'P 1'
#
loop_
_entity.id
_entity.type
_entity.pdbx_description
1 polymer ?
#
loop_
_entity_poly.entity_id
_entity_poly.type
_entity_poly.pdbx_seq_one_letter_code
_entity_poly.pdbx_strand_id
1 'polypeptide(L)'
;PDFMHKLYTKLKNSPVRAEPFNYKLVTQEPEQAEKTAKKGLDWLRPAPQRKKAKPERGWEIVDNIKVEDHLYLHALPKPGGQRELGELVSRLHVNRLDRSRPLWETHLIEGLEGGRYAVYQKIHHSQFDGKRGMSLAHHTRSPKASTRGLPPIWSVTLDKAERAGKPKPAVEPP
;
A
#
# COMPACT_ATOMS: atom_id res chain seq x y z
N PRO A 1 22.32 -13.58 13.92
CA PRO A 1 21.83 -12.21 14.19
C PRO A 1 21.84 -11.32 12.96
N ASP A 2 22.79 -11.55 12.02
CA ASP A 2 23.01 -10.63 10.87
C ASP A 2 22.06 -10.81 9.68
N PHE A 3 21.35 -11.95 9.55
CA PHE A 3 20.59 -12.24 8.34
C PHE A 3 19.44 -11.25 8.11
N MET A 4 18.65 -10.97 9.14
CA MET A 4 17.47 -10.09 9.00
C MET A 4 17.88 -8.64 8.76
N HIS A 5 18.95 -8.16 9.38
CA HIS A 5 19.50 -6.83 9.12
C HIS A 5 20.03 -6.70 7.68
N LYS A 6 20.74 -7.72 7.19
CA LYS A 6 21.19 -7.75 5.79
C LYS A 6 20.02 -7.80 4.81
N LEU A 7 19.00 -8.59 5.12
CA LEU A 7 17.76 -8.65 4.33
C LEU A 7 17.05 -7.30 4.32
N TYR A 8 16.85 -6.70 5.50
CA TYR A 8 16.25 -5.37 5.63
C TYR A 8 17.00 -4.32 4.80
N THR A 9 18.32 -4.25 4.93
CA THR A 9 19.15 -3.29 4.18
C THR A 9 19.04 -3.51 2.67
N LYS A 10 19.05 -4.78 2.22
CA LYS A 10 18.87 -5.12 0.82
C LYS A 10 17.49 -4.68 0.30
N LEU A 11 16.44 -4.96 1.04
CA LEU A 11 15.07 -4.62 0.68
C LEU A 11 14.84 -3.12 0.70
N LYS A 12 15.36 -2.41 1.70
CA LYS A 12 15.30 -0.95 1.80
C LYS A 12 15.86 -0.24 0.56
N ASN A 13 16.95 -0.77 0.01
CA ASN A 13 17.62 -0.20 -1.16
C ASN A 13 17.04 -0.68 -2.50
N SER A 14 15.95 -1.46 -2.48
CA SER A 14 15.32 -1.93 -3.71
C SER A 14 14.32 -0.90 -4.26
N PRO A 15 14.30 -0.67 -5.58
CA PRO A 15 13.41 0.32 -6.16
C PRO A 15 11.95 -0.16 -6.16
N VAL A 16 11.01 0.75 -5.99
CA VAL A 16 9.58 0.50 -6.18
C VAL A 16 9.25 0.65 -7.67
N ARG A 17 9.01 -0.47 -8.35
CA ARG A 17 8.73 -0.51 -9.79
C ARG A 17 7.37 -1.10 -10.14
N ALA A 18 6.84 -1.91 -9.22
CA ALA A 18 5.60 -2.61 -9.46
C ALA A 18 4.40 -1.70 -9.17
N GLU A 19 3.57 -1.51 -10.17
CA GLU A 19 2.23 -1.02 -9.93
C GLU A 19 1.40 -2.12 -9.22
N PRO A 20 0.60 -1.78 -8.22
CA PRO A 20 0.21 -0.44 -7.76
C PRO A 20 0.98 0.09 -6.54
N PHE A 21 2.16 -0.44 -6.22
CA PHE A 21 2.92 -0.03 -5.04
C PHE A 21 3.39 1.43 -5.07
N ASN A 22 3.38 2.05 -6.25
CA ASN A 22 3.66 3.47 -6.44
C ASN A 22 2.39 4.35 -6.53
N TYR A 23 1.20 3.79 -6.23
CA TYR A 23 -0.06 4.53 -6.31
C TYR A 23 -0.45 5.06 -4.92
N LYS A 24 -0.60 6.38 -4.83
CA LYS A 24 -1.10 7.09 -3.65
C LYS A 24 -2.56 7.48 -3.86
N LEU A 25 -3.38 7.27 -2.84
CA LEU A 25 -4.77 7.70 -2.86
C LEU A 25 -4.85 9.21 -2.63
N VAL A 26 -5.45 9.92 -3.57
CA VAL A 26 -5.76 11.36 -3.44
C VAL A 26 -7.26 11.57 -3.36
N THR A 27 -7.66 12.56 -2.59
CA THR A 27 -9.05 12.98 -2.49
C THR A 27 -9.12 14.40 -3.00
N GLN A 28 -9.79 14.61 -4.12
CA GLN A 28 -10.07 15.94 -4.64
C GLN A 28 -11.35 16.43 -3.99
N GLU A 29 -11.25 17.53 -3.26
CA GLU A 29 -12.45 18.22 -2.81
C GLU A 29 -13.11 18.87 -4.04
N PRO A 30 -14.44 18.78 -4.17
CA PRO A 30 -15.14 19.43 -5.27
C PRO A 30 -14.84 20.93 -5.22
N GLU A 31 -14.42 21.47 -6.35
CA GLU A 31 -14.16 22.89 -6.52
C GLU A 31 -15.38 23.68 -6.02
N GLN A 32 -15.16 24.56 -5.05
CA GLN A 32 -16.23 25.38 -4.52
C GLN A 32 -16.70 26.31 -5.65
N ALA A 33 -17.82 25.97 -6.27
CA ALA A 33 -18.42 26.83 -7.28
C ALA A 33 -18.49 28.26 -6.70
N GLU A 34 -17.80 29.19 -7.36
CA GLU A 34 -17.76 30.61 -6.98
C GLU A 34 -19.16 31.09 -6.62
N LYS A 35 -19.25 31.74 -5.49
CA LYS A 35 -20.48 32.41 -5.06
C LYS A 35 -20.73 33.57 -6.02
N THR A 36 -21.39 33.30 -7.15
CA THR A 36 -21.92 34.36 -7.99
C THR A 36 -22.83 35.24 -7.11
N ALA A 37 -22.42 36.47 -6.91
CA ALA A 37 -23.20 37.45 -6.15
C ALA A 37 -24.61 37.55 -6.76
N LYS A 38 -25.62 37.23 -5.96
CA LYS A 38 -27.02 37.35 -6.37
C LYS A 38 -27.32 38.81 -6.60
N LYS A 39 -27.64 39.19 -7.84
CA LYS A 39 -28.14 40.54 -8.17
C LYS A 39 -29.66 40.55 -8.09
N GLY A 40 -30.25 41.59 -7.46
CA GLY A 40 -31.70 41.81 -7.40
C GLY A 40 -32.40 41.10 -6.23
N LEU A 41 -33.71 40.84 -6.35
CA LEU A 41 -34.60 40.26 -5.33
C LEU A 41 -34.43 38.72 -5.13
N ASP A 42 -33.41 38.14 -5.71
CA ASP A 42 -33.16 36.68 -5.65
C ASP A 42 -32.76 36.17 -4.24
N TRP A 43 -32.46 37.08 -3.30
CA TRP A 43 -32.21 36.75 -1.91
C TRP A 43 -33.48 36.31 -1.14
N LEU A 44 -34.68 36.60 -1.66
CA LEU A 44 -35.97 36.18 -1.08
C LEU A 44 -36.33 34.74 -1.42
N ARG A 45 -35.66 34.09 -2.39
CA ARG A 45 -35.90 32.69 -2.72
C ARG A 45 -35.12 31.79 -1.79
N PRO A 46 -35.75 30.72 -1.21
CA PRO A 46 -35.02 29.72 -0.47
C PRO A 46 -33.88 29.17 -1.34
N ALA A 47 -32.66 29.16 -0.80
CA ALA A 47 -31.53 28.60 -1.51
C ALA A 47 -31.83 27.14 -1.85
N PRO A 48 -31.68 26.67 -3.11
CA PRO A 48 -31.84 25.27 -3.43
C PRO A 48 -30.89 24.46 -2.58
N GLN A 49 -31.40 23.41 -1.92
CA GLN A 49 -30.56 22.51 -1.14
C GLN A 49 -29.57 21.85 -2.09
N ARG A 50 -28.39 22.44 -2.24
CA ARG A 50 -27.30 21.82 -3.01
C ARG A 50 -26.84 20.59 -2.26
N LYS A 51 -27.08 19.41 -2.82
CA LYS A 51 -26.42 18.19 -2.37
C LYS A 51 -24.91 18.46 -2.42
N LYS A 52 -24.24 18.40 -1.26
CA LYS A 52 -22.77 18.51 -1.21
C LYS A 52 -22.21 17.49 -2.18
N ALA A 53 -21.47 17.95 -3.19
CA ALA A 53 -20.78 17.03 -4.11
C ALA A 53 -19.87 16.15 -3.27
N LYS A 54 -19.90 14.85 -3.53
CA LYS A 54 -19.02 13.91 -2.83
C LYS A 54 -17.59 14.14 -3.34
N PRO A 55 -16.59 14.11 -2.45
CA PRO A 55 -15.20 14.22 -2.87
C PRO A 55 -14.86 13.08 -3.83
N GLU A 56 -14.26 13.41 -4.96
CA GLU A 56 -13.76 12.41 -5.90
C GLU A 56 -12.45 11.83 -5.36
N ARG A 57 -12.30 10.51 -5.50
CA ARG A 57 -11.09 9.79 -5.11
C ARG A 57 -10.38 9.31 -6.36
N GLY A 58 -9.10 9.64 -6.46
CA GLY A 58 -8.25 9.24 -7.56
C GLY A 58 -6.95 8.61 -7.06
N TRP A 59 -6.12 8.18 -7.99
CA TRP A 59 -4.79 7.66 -7.73
C TRP A 59 -3.76 8.57 -8.37
N GLU A 60 -2.74 8.92 -7.60
CA GLU A 60 -1.56 9.65 -8.04
C GLU A 60 -0.40 8.67 -8.14
N ILE A 61 0.37 8.74 -9.23
CA ILE A 61 1.62 7.98 -9.37
C ILE A 61 2.72 8.75 -8.67
N VAL A 62 3.42 8.11 -7.74
CA VAL A 62 4.53 8.68 -6.99
C VAL A 62 5.83 8.04 -7.46
N ASP A 63 6.77 8.84 -7.95
CA ASP A 63 8.02 8.34 -8.52
C ASP A 63 9.10 8.05 -7.46
N ASN A 64 9.14 8.82 -6.38
CA ASN A 64 10.19 8.75 -5.36
C ASN A 64 9.67 8.18 -4.04
N ILE A 65 9.40 6.88 -4.01
CA ILE A 65 8.94 6.21 -2.80
C ILE A 65 10.15 5.77 -1.96
N LYS A 66 10.18 6.22 -0.72
CA LYS A 66 11.14 5.75 0.27
C LYS A 66 10.66 4.43 0.86
N VAL A 67 11.30 3.33 0.50
CA VAL A 67 10.93 1.99 0.99
C VAL A 67 10.97 1.90 2.51
N GLU A 68 11.84 2.66 3.16
CA GLU A 68 11.93 2.75 4.63
C GLU A 68 10.64 3.22 5.32
N ASP A 69 9.79 3.96 4.62
CA ASP A 69 8.49 4.39 5.14
C ASP A 69 7.44 3.26 5.12
N HIS A 70 7.76 2.15 4.46
CA HIS A 70 6.88 1.01 4.22
C HIS A 70 7.45 -0.32 4.71
N LEU A 71 8.72 -0.34 5.11
CA LEU A 71 9.43 -1.56 5.53
C LEU A 71 9.84 -1.47 6.99
N TYR A 72 9.38 -2.42 7.79
CA TYR A 72 9.60 -2.46 9.23
C TYR A 72 10.30 -3.76 9.64
N LEU A 73 11.15 -3.69 10.66
CA LEU A 73 11.79 -4.84 11.28
C LEU A 73 11.31 -4.98 12.72
N HIS A 74 10.85 -6.17 13.09
CA HIS A 74 10.35 -6.51 14.41
C HIS A 74 11.08 -7.73 14.96
N ALA A 75 11.31 -7.76 16.27
CA ALA A 75 11.77 -8.94 16.98
C ALA A 75 10.67 -9.43 17.92
N LEU A 76 10.39 -10.74 17.91
CA LEU A 76 9.46 -11.34 18.86
C LEU A 76 10.14 -11.53 20.22
N PRO A 77 9.39 -11.35 21.32
CA PRO A 77 9.86 -11.80 22.63
C PRO A 77 9.94 -13.33 22.67
N LYS A 78 10.80 -13.85 23.52
CA LYS A 78 10.85 -15.31 23.76
C LYS A 78 9.54 -15.79 24.43
N PRO A 79 9.06 -16.99 24.08
CA PRO A 79 9.73 -18.02 23.26
C PRO A 79 9.64 -17.79 21.73
N GLY A 80 8.88 -16.84 21.21
CA GLY A 80 8.75 -16.59 19.76
C GLY A 80 7.84 -17.58 19.06
N GLY A 81 6.84 -18.09 19.77
CA GLY A 81 5.87 -19.03 19.26
C GLY A 81 4.73 -18.38 18.47
N GLN A 82 3.73 -19.20 18.17
CA GLN A 82 2.55 -18.74 17.42
C GLN A 82 1.75 -17.64 18.14
N ARG A 83 1.76 -17.68 19.48
CA ARG A 83 1.06 -16.68 20.29
C ARG A 83 1.69 -15.29 20.13
N GLU A 84 2.99 -15.19 20.33
CA GLU A 84 3.73 -13.92 20.21
C GLU A 84 3.62 -13.36 18.80
N LEU A 85 3.71 -14.23 17.79
CA LEU A 85 3.49 -13.83 16.39
C LEU A 85 2.07 -13.33 16.17
N GLY A 86 1.07 -14.04 16.64
CA GLY A 86 -0.35 -13.67 16.52
C GLY A 86 -0.66 -12.33 17.21
N GLU A 87 -0.13 -12.10 18.39
CA GLU A 87 -0.29 -10.83 19.13
C GLU A 87 0.33 -9.65 18.38
N LEU A 88 1.54 -9.83 17.81
CA LEU A 88 2.17 -8.80 16.99
C LEU A 88 1.37 -8.51 15.73
N VAL A 89 1.03 -9.55 14.96
CA VAL A 89 0.29 -9.39 13.70
C VAL A 89 -1.07 -8.76 13.93
N SER A 90 -1.78 -9.13 15.00
CA SER A 90 -3.07 -8.54 15.37
C SER A 90 -2.95 -7.03 15.61
N ARG A 91 -1.92 -6.59 16.35
CA ARG A 91 -1.66 -5.16 16.57
C ARG A 91 -1.34 -4.41 15.27
N LEU A 92 -0.51 -5.01 14.41
CA LEU A 92 -0.18 -4.41 13.11
C LEU A 92 -1.40 -4.33 12.20
N HIS A 93 -2.29 -5.33 12.26
CA HIS A 93 -3.48 -5.39 11.42
C HIS A 93 -4.53 -4.33 11.75
N VAL A 94 -4.73 -4.04 13.02
CA VAL A 94 -5.74 -3.05 13.49
C VAL A 94 -5.38 -1.62 13.05
N ASN A 95 -4.11 -1.27 13.00
CA ASN A 95 -3.67 0.06 12.59
C ASN A 95 -4.04 0.29 11.12
N ARG A 96 -4.60 1.46 10.81
CA ARG A 96 -4.89 1.81 9.41
C ARG A 96 -3.60 2.19 8.69
N LEU A 97 -3.55 1.87 7.38
CA LEU A 97 -2.49 2.35 6.51
C LEU A 97 -2.55 3.88 6.39
N ASP A 98 -1.39 4.51 6.37
CA ASP A 98 -1.25 5.96 6.22
C ASP A 98 -1.64 6.39 4.80
N ARG A 99 -2.68 7.22 4.70
CA ARG A 99 -3.20 7.70 3.41
C ARG A 99 -2.35 8.80 2.76
N SER A 100 -1.37 9.32 3.47
CA SER A 100 -0.44 10.32 2.91
C SER A 100 0.59 9.70 1.96
N ARG A 101 0.64 8.37 1.89
CA ARG A 101 1.58 7.57 1.09
C ARG A 101 0.88 6.39 0.40
N PRO A 102 1.55 5.63 -0.48
CA PRO A 102 1.02 4.39 -1.03
C PRO A 102 0.58 3.41 0.05
N LEU A 103 -0.56 2.74 -0.17
CA LEU A 103 -1.28 2.02 0.87
C LEU A 103 -0.79 0.57 1.04
N TRP A 104 0.47 0.42 1.42
CA TRP A 104 1.07 -0.88 1.73
C TRP A 104 2.15 -0.77 2.81
N GLU A 105 2.36 -1.85 3.52
CA GLU A 105 3.42 -2.04 4.51
C GLU A 105 3.96 -3.47 4.43
N THR A 106 5.25 -3.64 4.66
CA THR A 106 5.91 -4.94 4.79
C THR A 106 6.65 -4.99 6.11
N HIS A 107 6.36 -6.01 6.90
CA HIS A 107 6.95 -6.22 8.21
C HIS A 107 7.78 -7.50 8.19
N LEU A 108 9.08 -7.36 8.42
CA LEU A 108 9.99 -8.47 8.67
C LEU A 108 9.97 -8.77 10.16
N ILE A 109 9.77 -10.03 10.53
CA ILE A 109 9.61 -10.45 11.92
C ILE A 109 10.64 -11.53 12.21
N GLU A 110 11.56 -11.25 13.11
CA GLU A 110 12.57 -12.21 13.58
C GLU A 110 12.26 -12.73 14.98
N GLY A 111 13.05 -13.68 15.46
CA GLY A 111 12.90 -14.23 16.81
C GLY A 111 11.88 -15.36 16.93
N LEU A 112 11.39 -15.93 15.81
CA LEU A 112 10.53 -17.10 15.85
C LEU A 112 11.30 -18.35 16.30
N GLU A 113 10.58 -19.26 16.97
CA GLU A 113 11.10 -20.55 17.37
C GLU A 113 11.75 -21.30 16.20
N GLY A 114 12.84 -22.03 16.48
CA GLY A 114 13.57 -22.80 15.45
C GLY A 114 14.36 -21.92 14.48
N GLY A 115 14.69 -20.68 14.84
CA GLY A 115 15.47 -19.77 13.98
C GLY A 115 14.71 -19.29 12.74
N ARG A 116 13.40 -19.42 12.75
CA ARG A 116 12.52 -18.96 11.65
C ARG A 116 12.31 -17.45 11.69
N TYR A 117 11.79 -16.94 10.60
CA TYR A 117 11.31 -15.57 10.49
C TYR A 117 9.96 -15.55 9.76
N ALA A 118 9.24 -14.47 9.88
CA ALA A 118 8.00 -14.24 9.13
C ALA A 118 8.08 -12.94 8.34
N VAL A 119 7.31 -12.89 7.26
CA VAL A 119 7.06 -11.68 6.49
C VAL A 119 5.56 -11.44 6.49
N TYR A 120 5.13 -10.35 7.11
CA TYR A 120 3.75 -9.91 7.09
C TYR A 120 3.60 -8.73 6.12
N GLN A 121 2.72 -8.88 5.14
CA GLN A 121 2.44 -7.85 4.15
C GLN A 121 1.00 -7.36 4.30
N LYS A 122 0.85 -6.06 4.42
CA LYS A 122 -0.42 -5.38 4.55
C LYS A 122 -0.61 -4.45 3.38
N ILE A 123 -1.66 -4.67 2.59
CA ILE A 123 -1.93 -3.95 1.37
C ILE A 123 -3.41 -3.63 1.32
N HIS A 124 -3.74 -2.38 0.97
CA HIS A 124 -5.14 -1.99 0.86
C HIS A 124 -5.79 -2.65 -0.36
N HIS A 125 -6.96 -3.26 -0.16
CA HIS A 125 -7.64 -4.03 -1.21
C HIS A 125 -7.99 -3.22 -2.47
N SER A 126 -8.11 -1.89 -2.34
CA SER A 126 -8.32 -1.01 -3.51
C SER A 126 -7.13 -0.95 -4.48
N GLN A 127 -5.93 -1.36 -4.06
CA GLN A 127 -4.75 -1.37 -4.93
C GLN A 127 -4.69 -2.60 -5.82
N PHE A 128 -5.06 -3.77 -5.33
CA PHE A 128 -5.20 -4.98 -6.14
C PHE A 128 -6.03 -6.06 -5.44
N ASP A 129 -6.60 -6.93 -6.24
CA ASP A 129 -7.36 -8.09 -5.80
C ASP A 129 -6.46 -9.27 -5.38
N GLY A 130 -7.08 -10.30 -4.80
CA GLY A 130 -6.37 -11.49 -4.34
C GLY A 130 -5.64 -12.23 -5.45
N LYS A 131 -6.17 -12.29 -6.67
CA LYS A 131 -5.56 -12.98 -7.81
C LYS A 131 -4.22 -12.33 -8.20
N ARG A 132 -4.22 -11.00 -8.28
CA ARG A 132 -3.00 -10.25 -8.58
C ARG A 132 -1.98 -10.33 -7.45
N GLY A 133 -2.45 -10.29 -6.19
CA GLY A 133 -1.60 -10.49 -5.03
C GLY A 133 -0.91 -11.86 -5.02
N MET A 134 -1.62 -12.91 -5.38
CA MET A 134 -1.07 -14.25 -5.51
C MET A 134 -0.06 -14.35 -6.65
N SER A 135 -0.34 -13.80 -7.83
CA SER A 135 0.61 -13.75 -8.95
C SER A 135 1.92 -13.08 -8.54
N LEU A 136 1.85 -11.89 -7.93
CA LEU A 136 3.03 -11.18 -7.43
C LEU A 136 3.80 -12.01 -6.38
N ALA A 137 3.08 -12.69 -5.48
CA ALA A 137 3.70 -13.54 -4.46
C ALA A 137 4.49 -14.71 -5.07
N HIS A 138 4.00 -15.31 -6.15
CA HIS A 138 4.71 -16.38 -6.86
C HIS A 138 6.06 -15.91 -7.44
N HIS A 139 6.12 -14.71 -7.98
CA HIS A 139 7.36 -14.14 -8.55
C HIS A 139 8.42 -13.78 -7.50
N THR A 140 8.02 -13.65 -6.24
CA THR A 140 8.91 -13.23 -5.14
C THR A 140 9.35 -14.39 -4.25
N ARG A 141 8.87 -15.60 -4.51
CA ARG A 141 9.11 -16.79 -3.68
C ARG A 141 9.59 -17.97 -4.53
N SER A 142 10.31 -18.85 -3.91
CA SER A 142 10.74 -20.11 -4.53
C SER A 142 10.58 -21.27 -3.54
N PRO A 143 10.11 -22.44 -3.97
CA PRO A 143 10.11 -23.64 -3.15
C PRO A 143 11.53 -24.18 -2.88
N LYS A 144 12.51 -23.74 -3.68
CA LYS A 144 13.91 -24.16 -3.55
C LYS A 144 14.64 -23.24 -2.59
N ALA A 145 15.11 -23.77 -1.46
CA ALA A 145 15.86 -23.01 -0.46
C ALA A 145 17.19 -22.42 -0.98
N SER A 146 17.73 -22.98 -2.07
CA SER A 146 18.96 -22.49 -2.72
C SER A 146 18.75 -21.28 -3.61
N THR A 147 17.52 -20.95 -3.98
CA THR A 147 17.24 -19.79 -4.86
C THR A 147 17.64 -18.49 -4.17
N ARG A 148 18.35 -17.65 -4.90
CA ARG A 148 18.83 -16.34 -4.43
C ARG A 148 18.39 -15.26 -5.42
N GLY A 149 18.44 -14.00 -4.97
CA GLY A 149 18.25 -12.85 -5.88
C GLY A 149 16.80 -12.57 -6.27
N LEU A 150 15.81 -13.21 -5.66
CA LEU A 150 14.41 -12.90 -5.93
C LEU A 150 14.10 -11.43 -5.54
N PRO A 151 13.34 -10.71 -6.38
CA PRO A 151 12.97 -9.33 -6.10
C PRO A 151 11.91 -9.26 -5.00
N PRO A 152 11.82 -8.17 -4.25
CA PRO A 152 10.66 -7.92 -3.40
C PRO A 152 9.40 -7.62 -4.22
N ILE A 153 8.24 -7.80 -3.61
CA ILE A 153 6.94 -7.68 -4.27
C ILE A 153 6.73 -6.31 -4.96
N TRP A 154 7.28 -5.25 -4.40
CA TRP A 154 7.20 -3.89 -4.97
C TRP A 154 8.17 -3.61 -6.11
N SER A 155 9.10 -4.53 -6.39
CA SER A 155 10.06 -4.41 -7.51
C SER A 155 9.72 -5.33 -8.69
N VAL A 156 8.72 -6.19 -8.57
CA VAL A 156 8.31 -7.12 -9.62
C VAL A 156 7.57 -6.38 -10.72
N THR A 157 8.04 -6.51 -11.96
CA THR A 157 7.30 -6.03 -13.13
C THR A 157 6.49 -7.20 -13.71
N LEU A 158 5.17 -7.11 -13.66
CA LEU A 158 4.29 -8.10 -14.28
C LEU A 158 4.18 -7.86 -15.78
N ASP A 159 4.05 -8.93 -16.56
CA ASP A 159 3.85 -8.85 -18.00
C ASP A 159 2.51 -8.19 -18.38
N LYS A 160 2.41 -7.71 -19.65
CA LYS A 160 1.20 -7.00 -20.13
C LYS A 160 -0.09 -7.81 -19.95
N ALA A 161 -0.05 -9.14 -20.10
CA ALA A 161 -1.20 -10.03 -19.91
C ALA A 161 -1.69 -10.06 -18.45
N GLU A 162 -0.79 -10.01 -17.50
CA GLU A 162 -1.11 -9.95 -16.06
C GLU A 162 -1.56 -8.57 -15.60
N ARG A 163 -1.25 -7.51 -16.37
CA ARG A 163 -1.70 -6.13 -16.14
C ARG A 163 -3.14 -5.87 -16.62
N ALA A 164 -3.71 -6.73 -17.46
CA ALA A 164 -5.06 -6.55 -18.05
C ALA A 164 -6.19 -6.51 -17.02
N GLY A 165 -5.94 -6.88 -15.75
CA GLY A 165 -6.89 -6.74 -14.64
C GLY A 165 -6.78 -5.43 -13.84
N LYS A 166 -6.12 -4.39 -14.33
CA LYS A 166 -5.98 -3.11 -13.63
C LYS A 166 -7.31 -2.35 -13.53
N PRO A 167 -7.65 -1.78 -12.35
CA PRO A 167 -8.59 -0.69 -12.33
C PRO A 167 -7.99 0.49 -13.13
N LYS A 168 -8.73 1.02 -14.09
CA LYS A 168 -8.34 2.26 -14.77
C LYS A 168 -8.20 3.37 -13.74
N PRO A 169 -7.16 4.23 -13.82
CA PRO A 169 -7.12 5.44 -13.00
C PRO A 169 -8.39 6.25 -13.28
N ALA A 170 -9.06 6.66 -12.23
CA ALA A 170 -10.33 7.38 -12.34
C ALA A 170 -10.16 8.81 -12.88
N VAL A 171 -8.93 9.32 -12.95
CA VAL A 171 -8.61 10.67 -13.43
C VAL A 171 -7.26 10.62 -14.12
N GLU A 172 -7.18 11.06 -15.38
CA GLU A 172 -5.90 11.44 -16.00
C GLU A 172 -5.43 12.74 -15.33
N PRO A 173 -4.15 12.86 -14.98
CA PRO A 173 -3.61 14.12 -14.46
C PRO A 173 -3.74 15.21 -15.54
N PRO A 174 -3.95 16.47 -15.14
CA PRO A 174 -4.03 17.60 -16.07
C PRO A 174 -2.73 17.83 -16.83
#